data_0525b4aa22d5d871c8a8a874534ba37e
#
_entry.id   0525b4aa22d5d871c8a8a874534ba37e
#
_cell.length_a   1.000
_cell.length_b   1.000
_cell.length_c   1.000
_cell.angle_alpha   90.00
_cell.angle_beta   90.00
_cell.angle_gamma   90.00
#
_symmetry.space_group_name_H-M   'P 1'
#
loop_
_entity.id
_entity.type
_entity.pdbx_description
1 polymer ?
#
loop_
_entity_poly.entity_id
_entity_poly.type
_entity_poly.pdbx_seq_one_letter_code
_entity_poly.pdbx_strand_id
1 'polypeptide(L)'
;MFRLQQYEILAKALVGHRELSAPSGKMHEVQAKNVALAASKTLGQLVGELTGTFLKPLQSEPENNSAESEDGFGDDQQAWFRFSNAIELPPERHQQLMQDLADLVKMRNELVHHFIERFDVFTIDGCLVADNYLQGCYETIDGHYLTLRAWVEGVNGARKAAAEFMQSPEFLDFFMNVVVPDVKGVDWPSSRIVQLLKGEEEASAVESWTLLNAAIPSIRAKEPEQTPKQYGCSSWREVIHKSQLFEIRKTKSAGENGTLVWYRSKPMQLLG
;
A
#
# COMPACT_ATOMS: atom_id res chain seq x y z
N MET A 1 7.37 2.94 -36.39
CA MET A 1 7.03 4.22 -35.69
C MET A 1 5.78 4.10 -34.82
N PHE A 2 4.63 3.59 -35.34
CA PHE A 2 3.39 3.48 -34.56
C PHE A 2 3.53 2.64 -33.28
N ARG A 3 4.22 1.48 -33.32
CA ARG A 3 4.44 0.63 -32.15
C ARG A 3 5.30 1.32 -31.07
N LEU A 4 6.28 2.11 -31.47
CA LEU A 4 7.12 2.89 -30.56
C LEU A 4 6.29 3.99 -29.83
N GLN A 5 5.37 4.64 -30.53
CA GLN A 5 4.45 5.60 -29.92
C GLN A 5 3.51 4.92 -28.92
N GLN A 6 2.99 3.74 -29.24
CA GLN A 6 2.19 2.94 -28.30
C GLN A 6 2.99 2.57 -27.04
N TYR A 7 4.25 2.16 -27.21
CA TYR A 7 5.16 1.92 -26.09
C TYR A 7 5.32 3.16 -25.21
N GLU A 8 5.57 4.32 -25.82
CA GLU A 8 5.75 5.58 -25.10
C GLU A 8 4.50 6.00 -24.33
N ILE A 9 3.30 5.80 -24.90
CA ILE A 9 2.02 6.06 -24.22
C ILE A 9 1.85 5.16 -22.98
N LEU A 10 2.16 3.86 -23.12
CA LEU A 10 2.08 2.94 -21.97
C LEU A 10 3.11 3.28 -20.88
N ALA A 11 4.35 3.64 -21.29
CA ALA A 11 5.38 4.05 -20.34
C ALA A 11 4.98 5.31 -19.57
N LYS A 12 4.39 6.31 -20.24
CA LYS A 12 3.83 7.51 -19.61
C LYS A 12 2.73 7.17 -18.60
N ALA A 13 1.82 6.29 -18.97
CA ALA A 13 0.76 5.84 -18.09
C ALA A 13 1.33 5.13 -16.84
N LEU A 14 2.29 4.23 -17.02
CA LEU A 14 2.91 3.49 -15.92
C LEU A 14 3.66 4.42 -14.95
N VAL A 15 4.49 5.33 -15.48
CA VAL A 15 5.26 6.31 -14.70
C VAL A 15 4.34 7.29 -13.97
N GLY A 16 3.31 7.83 -14.65
CA GLY A 16 2.37 8.78 -14.05
C GLY A 16 1.53 8.19 -12.94
N HIS A 17 1.43 6.85 -12.89
CA HIS A 17 0.68 6.13 -11.88
C HIS A 17 1.56 5.33 -10.90
N ARG A 18 2.87 5.48 -10.94
CA ARG A 18 3.82 4.72 -10.12
C ARG A 18 3.62 4.92 -8.63
N GLU A 19 3.52 6.15 -8.22
CA GLU A 19 3.41 6.55 -6.82
C GLU A 19 2.33 7.60 -6.63
N LEU A 20 1.57 7.43 -5.57
CA LEU A 20 0.59 8.40 -5.11
C LEU A 20 0.76 8.56 -3.60
N SER A 21 1.12 9.74 -3.14
CA SER A 21 1.26 10.07 -1.72
C SER A 21 0.55 11.40 -1.48
N ALA A 22 -0.58 11.34 -0.77
CA ALA A 22 -1.41 12.53 -0.54
C ALA A 22 -2.41 12.33 0.61
N PRO A 23 -2.90 13.43 1.21
CA PRO A 23 -4.10 13.40 2.05
C PRO A 23 -5.31 12.90 1.25
N SER A 24 -6.25 12.23 1.91
CA SER A 24 -7.44 11.64 1.28
C SER A 24 -8.21 12.60 0.36
N GLY A 25 -8.35 13.86 0.74
CA GLY A 25 -9.06 14.87 -0.03
C GLY A 25 -8.31 15.42 -1.26
N LYS A 26 -6.99 15.17 -1.39
CA LYS A 26 -6.14 15.71 -2.48
C LYS A 26 -5.60 14.64 -3.42
N MET A 27 -5.96 13.38 -3.24
CA MET A 27 -5.42 12.26 -4.03
C MET A 27 -5.63 12.44 -5.53
N HIS A 28 -6.82 12.89 -5.95
CA HIS A 28 -7.12 13.09 -7.37
C HIS A 28 -6.28 14.21 -7.99
N GLU A 29 -6.06 15.30 -7.26
CA GLU A 29 -5.24 16.44 -7.72
C GLU A 29 -3.77 16.03 -7.90
N VAL A 30 -3.21 15.34 -6.91
CA VAL A 30 -1.82 14.84 -6.96
C VAL A 30 -1.66 13.83 -8.09
N GLN A 31 -2.63 12.93 -8.28
CA GLN A 31 -2.62 11.96 -9.38
C GLN A 31 -2.66 12.66 -10.74
N ALA A 32 -3.52 13.65 -10.93
CA ALA A 32 -3.61 14.41 -12.18
C ALA A 32 -2.28 15.14 -12.48
N LYS A 33 -1.64 15.71 -11.47
CA LYS A 33 -0.31 16.33 -11.59
C LYS A 33 0.76 15.32 -12.01
N ASN A 34 0.81 14.15 -11.40
CA ASN A 34 1.78 13.11 -11.75
C ASN A 34 1.61 12.64 -13.21
N VAL A 35 0.37 12.45 -13.66
CA VAL A 35 0.05 12.09 -15.06
C VAL A 35 0.49 13.20 -16.02
N ALA A 36 0.21 14.47 -15.71
CA ALA A 36 0.62 15.59 -16.53
C ALA A 36 2.15 15.72 -16.63
N LEU A 37 2.86 15.51 -15.54
CA LEU A 37 4.33 15.48 -15.52
C LEU A 37 4.89 14.34 -16.39
N ALA A 38 4.32 13.13 -16.27
CA ALA A 38 4.75 11.98 -17.09
C ALA A 38 4.46 12.21 -18.58
N ALA A 39 3.35 12.89 -18.94
CA ALA A 39 2.99 13.17 -20.31
C ALA A 39 4.01 14.05 -21.05
N SER A 40 4.73 14.93 -20.34
CA SER A 40 5.75 15.83 -20.91
C SER A 40 7.12 15.16 -21.14
N LYS A 41 7.34 13.95 -20.62
CA LYS A 41 8.65 13.28 -20.62
C LYS A 41 8.96 12.62 -21.97
N THR A 42 10.23 12.62 -22.33
CA THR A 42 10.77 11.85 -23.46
C THR A 42 10.95 10.38 -23.08
N LEU A 43 11.09 9.50 -24.07
CA LEU A 43 11.33 8.08 -23.83
C LEU A 43 12.55 7.82 -22.94
N GLY A 44 13.66 8.53 -23.14
CA GLY A 44 14.85 8.37 -22.31
C GLY A 44 14.61 8.74 -20.85
N GLN A 45 13.86 9.81 -20.59
CA GLN A 45 13.47 10.20 -19.22
C GLN A 45 12.52 9.17 -18.57
N LEU A 46 11.56 8.65 -19.35
CA LEU A 46 10.65 7.61 -18.87
C LEU A 46 11.40 6.33 -18.52
N VAL A 47 12.33 5.88 -19.37
CA VAL A 47 13.19 4.72 -19.10
C VAL A 47 14.03 4.96 -17.85
N GLY A 48 14.64 6.16 -17.69
CA GLY A 48 15.38 6.51 -16.48
C GLY A 48 14.55 6.40 -15.18
N GLU A 49 13.27 6.79 -15.23
CA GLU A 49 12.38 6.63 -14.08
C GLU A 49 11.94 5.18 -13.84
N LEU A 50 11.66 4.44 -14.91
CA LEU A 50 11.33 3.02 -14.79
C LEU A 50 12.48 2.24 -14.15
N THR A 51 13.70 2.49 -14.61
CA THR A 51 14.90 1.80 -14.13
C THR A 51 15.37 2.26 -12.75
N GLY A 52 15.11 3.52 -12.40
CA GLY A 52 15.57 4.09 -11.12
C GLY A 52 14.69 3.75 -9.92
N THR A 53 13.39 3.56 -10.12
CA THR A 53 12.45 3.48 -8.99
C THR A 53 11.35 2.44 -9.12
N PHE A 54 11.00 2.04 -10.35
CA PHE A 54 9.91 1.10 -10.59
C PHE A 54 10.43 -0.35 -10.68
N LEU A 55 11.57 -0.56 -11.32
CA LEU A 55 12.23 -1.85 -11.43
C LEU A 55 13.26 -1.98 -10.32
N LYS A 56 13.15 -2.99 -9.49
CA LYS A 56 14.06 -3.24 -8.37
C LYS A 56 14.64 -4.65 -8.47
N PRO A 57 15.92 -4.85 -8.11
CA PRO A 57 16.43 -6.20 -7.91
C PRO A 57 15.75 -6.82 -6.68
N LEU A 58 15.37 -8.09 -6.79
CA LEU A 58 14.86 -8.86 -5.66
C LEU A 58 15.98 -8.95 -4.61
N GLN A 59 15.74 -8.34 -3.45
CA GLN A 59 16.66 -8.41 -2.32
C GLN A 59 16.30 -9.64 -1.47
N SER A 60 17.34 -10.36 -1.01
CA SER A 60 17.17 -11.59 -0.21
C SER A 60 16.70 -11.32 1.22
N GLU A 61 16.73 -10.07 1.66
CA GLU A 61 16.20 -9.63 2.96
C GLU A 61 15.24 -8.44 2.76
N PRO A 62 14.10 -8.44 3.45
CA PRO A 62 13.23 -7.27 3.42
C PRO A 62 14.01 -6.12 4.07
N GLU A 63 14.41 -5.14 3.27
CA GLU A 63 14.77 -3.85 3.84
C GLU A 63 13.60 -3.38 4.70
N ASN A 64 13.85 -3.30 5.98
CA ASN A 64 12.93 -2.69 6.94
C ASN A 64 12.93 -1.17 6.65
N ASN A 65 12.40 -0.81 5.49
CA ASN A 65 12.15 0.56 5.08
C ASN A 65 10.94 1.11 5.86
N SER A 66 11.02 1.03 7.18
CA SER A 66 10.49 2.08 8.01
C SER A 66 11.38 3.32 7.79
N ALA A 67 11.38 3.84 6.57
CA ALA A 67 11.70 5.23 6.37
C ALA A 67 10.60 5.98 7.13
N GLU A 68 10.89 6.25 8.40
CA GLU A 68 10.32 7.36 9.11
C GLU A 68 10.56 8.58 8.22
N SER A 69 9.60 8.84 7.32
CA SER A 69 9.51 10.15 6.72
C SER A 69 9.14 11.06 7.88
N GLU A 70 10.15 11.72 8.45
CA GLU A 70 10.02 12.89 9.34
C GLU A 70 9.32 14.07 8.64
N ASP A 71 8.63 13.82 7.54
CA ASP A 71 7.73 14.80 6.94
C ASP A 71 6.53 14.94 7.88
N GLY A 72 6.63 15.98 8.70
CA GLY A 72 5.73 16.34 9.74
C GLY A 72 4.27 16.08 9.38
N PHE A 73 3.61 15.29 10.20
CA PHE A 73 2.16 15.27 10.28
C PHE A 73 1.72 16.72 10.50
N GLY A 74 1.38 17.40 9.41
CA GLY A 74 0.75 18.70 9.51
C GLY A 74 -0.50 18.56 10.39
N ASP A 75 -0.80 19.60 11.11
CA ASP A 75 -1.91 19.75 12.08
C ASP A 75 -3.32 19.54 11.49
N ASP A 76 -3.42 19.00 10.26
CA ASP A 76 -4.65 18.66 9.57
C ASP A 76 -5.03 17.21 9.89
N GLN A 77 -6.16 17.00 10.53
CA GLN A 77 -6.78 15.71 10.88
C GLN A 77 -7.18 14.85 9.64
N GLN A 78 -6.45 14.90 8.55
CA GLN A 78 -6.75 14.14 7.34
C GLN A 78 -5.89 12.88 7.26
N ALA A 79 -6.54 11.75 6.97
CA ALA A 79 -5.84 10.51 6.71
C ALA A 79 -4.92 10.66 5.48
N TRP A 80 -3.64 10.29 5.63
CA TRP A 80 -2.65 10.30 4.58
C TRP A 80 -2.50 8.91 3.98
N PHE A 81 -2.52 8.82 2.67
CA PHE A 81 -2.35 7.55 1.96
C PHE A 81 -1.12 7.61 1.06
N ARG A 82 -0.35 6.52 1.07
CA ARG A 82 0.76 6.31 0.16
C ARG A 82 0.60 5.00 -0.56
N PHE A 83 0.57 5.05 -1.88
CA PHE A 83 0.56 3.89 -2.76
C PHE A 83 1.80 3.95 -3.64
N SER A 84 2.59 2.90 -3.67
CA SER A 84 3.73 2.77 -4.56
C SER A 84 3.71 1.41 -5.23
N ASN A 85 4.05 1.38 -6.53
CA ASN A 85 4.16 0.15 -7.29
C ASN A 85 5.62 -0.03 -7.71
N ALA A 86 6.15 -1.22 -7.48
CA ALA A 86 7.46 -1.64 -7.97
C ALA A 86 7.37 -3.07 -8.49
N ILE A 87 8.22 -3.40 -9.46
CA ILE A 87 8.41 -4.77 -9.94
C ILE A 87 9.77 -5.24 -9.45
N GLU A 88 9.79 -6.30 -8.69
CA GLU A 88 11.00 -6.94 -8.21
C GLU A 88 11.39 -8.07 -9.16
N LEU A 89 12.64 -8.08 -9.57
CA LEU A 89 13.19 -9.02 -10.53
C LEU A 89 14.44 -9.69 -9.96
N PRO A 90 14.71 -10.96 -10.31
CA PRO A 90 16.00 -11.57 -10.02
C PRO A 90 17.15 -10.67 -10.50
N PRO A 91 18.26 -10.55 -9.76
CA PRO A 91 19.34 -9.59 -10.07
C PRO A 91 19.86 -9.67 -11.50
N GLU A 92 20.05 -10.87 -12.02
CA GLU A 92 20.50 -11.10 -13.40
C GLU A 92 19.48 -10.56 -14.43
N ARG A 93 18.20 -10.85 -14.20
CA ARG A 93 17.12 -10.37 -15.06
C ARG A 93 16.96 -8.86 -15.00
N HIS A 94 17.12 -8.29 -13.82
CA HIS A 94 17.12 -6.84 -13.63
C HIS A 94 18.25 -6.18 -14.44
N GLN A 95 19.50 -6.69 -14.33
CA GLN A 95 20.63 -6.14 -15.06
C GLN A 95 20.43 -6.25 -16.59
N GLN A 96 19.95 -7.39 -17.09
CA GLN A 96 19.67 -7.57 -18.50
C GLN A 96 18.61 -6.59 -19.00
N LEU A 97 17.53 -6.43 -18.25
CA LEU A 97 16.44 -5.51 -18.60
C LEU A 97 16.91 -4.04 -18.63
N MET A 98 17.78 -3.64 -17.71
CA MET A 98 18.40 -2.32 -17.70
C MET A 98 19.15 -2.04 -19.02
N GLN A 99 19.92 -3.02 -19.49
CA GLN A 99 20.64 -2.94 -20.76
C GLN A 99 19.67 -2.90 -21.96
N ASP A 100 18.69 -3.80 -21.98
CA ASP A 100 17.69 -3.88 -23.04
C ASP A 100 16.93 -2.56 -23.22
N LEU A 101 16.57 -1.90 -22.12
CA LEU A 101 15.89 -0.60 -22.12
C LEU A 101 16.81 0.54 -22.60
N ALA A 102 18.08 0.52 -22.22
CA ALA A 102 19.06 1.48 -22.73
C ALA A 102 19.25 1.34 -24.24
N ASP A 103 19.33 0.12 -24.74
CA ASP A 103 19.43 -0.18 -26.19
C ASP A 103 18.15 0.23 -26.96
N LEU A 104 16.97 0.08 -26.34
CA LEU A 104 15.72 0.59 -26.92
C LEU A 104 15.75 2.12 -27.11
N VAL A 105 16.24 2.87 -26.12
CA VAL A 105 16.37 4.33 -26.23
C VAL A 105 17.36 4.70 -27.34
N LYS A 106 18.48 4.01 -27.45
CA LYS A 106 19.48 4.21 -28.49
C LYS A 106 18.89 3.92 -29.86
N MET A 107 18.21 2.78 -30.03
CA MET A 107 17.52 2.40 -31.28
C MET A 107 16.49 3.45 -31.69
N ARG A 108 15.69 3.97 -30.75
CA ARG A 108 14.74 5.05 -31.02
C ARG A 108 15.45 6.29 -31.57
N ASN A 109 16.56 6.69 -30.97
CA ASN A 109 17.30 7.85 -31.41
C ASN A 109 17.92 7.66 -32.82
N GLU A 110 18.44 6.49 -33.09
CA GLU A 110 18.93 6.14 -34.43
C GLU A 110 17.80 6.17 -35.48
N LEU A 111 16.64 5.61 -35.18
CA LEU A 111 15.49 5.61 -36.08
C LEU A 111 14.95 7.01 -36.39
N VAL A 112 14.97 7.91 -35.39
CA VAL A 112 14.36 9.25 -35.53
C VAL A 112 15.32 10.27 -36.10
N HIS A 113 16.61 10.18 -35.75
CA HIS A 113 17.57 11.23 -36.07
C HIS A 113 18.62 10.84 -37.11
N HIS A 114 18.94 9.55 -37.24
CA HIS A 114 20.08 9.08 -38.03
C HIS A 114 19.72 8.08 -39.13
N PHE A 115 18.43 7.74 -39.31
CA PHE A 115 18.02 6.70 -40.27
C PHE A 115 18.43 7.04 -41.69
N ILE A 116 18.16 8.26 -42.19
CA ILE A 116 18.47 8.69 -43.55
C ILE A 116 19.98 8.85 -43.75
N GLU A 117 20.74 9.20 -42.73
CA GLU A 117 22.20 9.29 -42.78
C GLU A 117 22.85 7.91 -42.92
N ARG A 118 22.21 6.90 -42.30
CA ARG A 118 22.73 5.53 -42.23
C ARG A 118 22.42 4.68 -43.46
N PHE A 119 21.30 4.93 -44.11
CA PHE A 119 20.82 4.12 -45.25
C PHE A 119 20.65 4.96 -46.51
N ASP A 120 21.21 4.45 -47.62
CA ASP A 120 20.98 5.06 -48.93
C ASP A 120 19.58 4.68 -49.47
N VAL A 121 18.60 5.44 -49.06
CA VAL A 121 17.18 5.20 -49.44
C VAL A 121 16.86 5.62 -50.86
N PHE A 122 17.85 6.10 -51.62
CA PHE A 122 17.71 6.48 -53.05
C PHE A 122 18.08 5.34 -54.02
N THR A 123 18.63 4.21 -53.50
CA THR A 123 18.93 3.03 -54.26
C THR A 123 18.07 1.83 -53.85
N ILE A 124 17.80 0.89 -54.76
CA ILE A 124 17.02 -0.32 -54.46
C ILE A 124 17.73 -1.15 -53.40
N ASP A 125 19.03 -1.35 -53.53
CA ASP A 125 19.82 -2.14 -52.57
C ASP A 125 19.83 -1.47 -51.19
N GLY A 126 19.97 -0.15 -51.13
CA GLY A 126 19.91 0.58 -49.90
C GLY A 126 18.52 0.52 -49.21
N CYS A 127 17.45 0.56 -50.03
CA CYS A 127 16.07 0.34 -49.51
C CYS A 127 15.90 -1.08 -48.95
N LEU A 128 16.42 -2.11 -49.56
CA LEU A 128 16.34 -3.49 -49.06
C LEU A 128 17.09 -3.65 -47.73
N VAL A 129 18.28 -3.05 -47.63
CA VAL A 129 19.04 -3.05 -46.37
C VAL A 129 18.29 -2.29 -45.26
N ALA A 130 17.70 -1.13 -45.57
CA ALA A 130 16.90 -0.36 -44.67
C ALA A 130 15.65 -1.11 -44.19
N ASP A 131 14.95 -1.80 -45.10
CA ASP A 131 13.77 -2.60 -44.76
C ASP A 131 14.09 -3.73 -43.80
N ASN A 132 15.15 -4.52 -44.08
CA ASN A 132 15.59 -5.57 -43.16
C ASN A 132 15.94 -5.01 -41.75
N TYR A 133 16.62 -3.86 -41.70
CA TYR A 133 16.92 -3.20 -40.44
C TYR A 133 15.65 -2.77 -39.68
N LEU A 134 14.70 -2.16 -40.38
CA LEU A 134 13.42 -1.74 -39.81
C LEU A 134 12.60 -2.91 -39.29
N GLN A 135 12.65 -4.06 -39.96
CA GLN A 135 12.00 -5.27 -39.52
C GLN A 135 12.57 -5.76 -38.16
N GLY A 136 13.89 -5.84 -38.03
CA GLY A 136 14.55 -6.20 -36.78
C GLY A 136 14.24 -5.21 -35.64
N CYS A 137 14.24 -3.91 -35.95
CA CYS A 137 13.82 -2.87 -35.01
C CYS A 137 12.36 -3.05 -34.56
N TYR A 138 11.47 -3.39 -35.49
CA TYR A 138 10.06 -3.63 -35.18
C TYR A 138 9.88 -4.79 -34.21
N GLU A 139 10.53 -5.93 -34.49
CA GLU A 139 10.46 -7.11 -33.60
C GLU A 139 10.96 -6.81 -32.18
N THR A 140 12.07 -6.09 -32.08
CA THR A 140 12.60 -5.65 -30.78
C THR A 140 11.64 -4.74 -30.04
N ILE A 141 11.12 -3.71 -30.69
CA ILE A 141 10.16 -2.75 -30.12
C ILE A 141 8.86 -3.46 -29.70
N ASP A 142 8.38 -4.41 -30.50
CA ASP A 142 7.17 -5.17 -30.19
C ASP A 142 7.36 -6.05 -28.97
N GLY A 143 8.51 -6.71 -28.82
CA GLY A 143 8.86 -7.47 -27.61
C GLY A 143 8.85 -6.60 -26.35
N HIS A 144 9.46 -5.41 -26.41
CA HIS A 144 9.42 -4.46 -25.32
C HIS A 144 7.99 -3.95 -25.01
N TYR A 145 7.20 -3.70 -26.05
CA TYR A 145 5.81 -3.29 -25.91
C TYR A 145 4.97 -4.36 -25.18
N LEU A 146 5.10 -5.62 -25.57
CA LEU A 146 4.37 -6.72 -24.93
C LEU A 146 4.78 -6.89 -23.45
N THR A 147 6.07 -6.75 -23.16
CA THR A 147 6.56 -6.78 -21.77
C THR A 147 5.98 -5.64 -20.95
N LEU A 148 6.04 -4.42 -21.47
CA LEU A 148 5.50 -3.24 -20.77
C LEU A 148 3.99 -3.34 -20.57
N ARG A 149 3.28 -3.86 -21.56
CA ARG A 149 1.83 -4.10 -21.49
C ARG A 149 1.48 -5.09 -20.38
N ALA A 150 2.23 -6.19 -20.28
CA ALA A 150 2.03 -7.14 -19.19
C ALA A 150 2.25 -6.50 -17.80
N TRP A 151 3.22 -5.61 -17.66
CA TRP A 151 3.42 -4.86 -16.41
C TRP A 151 2.25 -3.93 -16.09
N VAL A 152 1.74 -3.20 -17.08
CA VAL A 152 0.57 -2.32 -16.90
C VAL A 152 -0.66 -3.13 -16.50
N GLU A 153 -0.89 -4.28 -17.12
CA GLU A 153 -1.99 -5.18 -16.77
C GLU A 153 -1.84 -5.72 -15.34
N GLY A 154 -0.64 -6.12 -14.93
CA GLY A 154 -0.32 -6.56 -13.56
C GLY A 154 -0.57 -5.47 -12.52
N VAL A 155 -0.07 -4.25 -12.75
CA VAL A 155 -0.29 -3.09 -11.86
C VAL A 155 -1.77 -2.74 -11.76
N ASN A 156 -2.51 -2.77 -12.86
CA ASN A 156 -3.95 -2.51 -12.85
C ASN A 156 -4.71 -3.60 -12.06
N GLY A 157 -4.31 -4.86 -12.22
CA GLY A 157 -4.87 -5.98 -11.44
C GLY A 157 -4.63 -5.81 -9.94
N ALA A 158 -3.41 -5.48 -9.54
CA ALA A 158 -3.06 -5.22 -8.15
C ALA A 158 -3.84 -4.03 -7.56
N ARG A 159 -4.01 -2.95 -8.32
CA ARG A 159 -4.81 -1.79 -7.91
C ARG A 159 -6.28 -2.12 -7.72
N LYS A 160 -6.84 -2.90 -8.64
CA LYS A 160 -8.23 -3.35 -8.55
C LYS A 160 -8.42 -4.18 -7.28
N ALA A 161 -7.53 -5.15 -7.03
CA ALA A 161 -7.57 -5.96 -5.82
C ALA A 161 -7.43 -5.12 -4.55
N ALA A 162 -6.51 -4.14 -4.53
CA ALA A 162 -6.37 -3.21 -3.41
C ALA A 162 -7.62 -2.35 -3.19
N ALA A 163 -8.25 -1.85 -4.26
CA ALA A 163 -9.49 -1.08 -4.17
C ALA A 163 -10.66 -1.93 -3.66
N GLU A 164 -10.77 -3.18 -4.10
CA GLU A 164 -11.76 -4.13 -3.61
C GLU A 164 -11.53 -4.45 -2.13
N PHE A 165 -10.27 -4.69 -1.72
CA PHE A 165 -9.91 -4.88 -0.32
C PHE A 165 -10.27 -3.67 0.55
N MET A 166 -9.93 -2.43 0.11
CA MET A 166 -10.28 -1.21 0.85
C MET A 166 -11.78 -0.97 1.02
N GLN A 167 -12.62 -1.59 0.19
CA GLN A 167 -14.08 -1.54 0.31
C GLN A 167 -14.64 -2.72 1.10
N SER A 168 -13.81 -3.66 1.50
CA SER A 168 -14.24 -4.85 2.23
C SER A 168 -14.51 -4.57 3.71
N PRO A 169 -15.39 -5.35 4.35
CA PRO A 169 -15.57 -5.28 5.80
C PRO A 169 -14.29 -5.56 6.58
N GLU A 170 -13.42 -6.43 6.06
CA GLU A 170 -12.14 -6.79 6.66
C GLU A 170 -11.18 -5.61 6.71
N PHE A 171 -11.15 -4.77 5.65
CA PHE A 171 -10.35 -3.55 5.66
C PHE A 171 -10.90 -2.52 6.65
N LEU A 172 -12.23 -2.36 6.70
CA LEU A 172 -12.85 -1.46 7.67
C LEU A 172 -12.55 -1.92 9.10
N ASP A 173 -12.61 -3.23 9.36
CA ASP A 173 -12.25 -3.80 10.64
C ASP A 173 -10.76 -3.59 10.95
N PHE A 174 -9.86 -3.84 9.99
CA PHE A 174 -8.43 -3.55 10.09
C PHE A 174 -8.18 -2.06 10.36
N PHE A 175 -8.79 -1.16 9.59
CA PHE A 175 -8.61 0.30 9.70
C PHE A 175 -9.13 0.84 11.03
N MET A 176 -10.29 0.36 11.48
CA MET A 176 -10.88 0.74 12.77
C MET A 176 -10.14 0.10 13.96
N ASN A 177 -9.46 -1.02 13.75
CA ASN A 177 -8.70 -1.75 14.78
C ASN A 177 -7.21 -1.40 14.81
N VAL A 178 -6.65 -0.82 13.74
CA VAL A 178 -5.36 -0.13 13.81
C VAL A 178 -5.59 1.18 14.56
N VAL A 179 -5.64 1.08 15.87
CA VAL A 179 -5.50 2.22 16.75
C VAL A 179 -4.06 2.69 16.54
N VAL A 180 -3.88 3.64 15.62
CA VAL A 180 -2.67 4.45 15.63
C VAL A 180 -2.62 5.03 17.02
N PRO A 181 -1.55 4.81 17.81
CA PRO A 181 -1.40 5.51 19.07
C PRO A 181 -1.31 6.99 18.71
N ASP A 182 -2.45 7.67 18.75
CA ASP A 182 -2.47 9.11 18.65
C ASP A 182 -1.69 9.65 19.84
N VAL A 183 -0.89 10.67 19.58
CA VAL A 183 -0.16 11.43 20.60
C VAL A 183 -1.12 11.98 21.67
N LYS A 184 -2.44 11.93 21.46
CA LYS A 184 -3.52 12.37 22.36
C LYS A 184 -4.27 11.27 23.11
N GLY A 185 -3.99 9.99 22.87
CA GLY A 185 -4.61 8.87 23.58
C GLY A 185 -5.54 8.01 22.70
N VAL A 186 -5.85 6.83 23.19
CA VAL A 186 -6.73 5.85 22.55
C VAL A 186 -8.17 6.36 22.55
N ASP A 187 -8.85 6.33 21.40
CA ASP A 187 -10.32 6.49 21.36
C ASP A 187 -10.99 5.24 21.93
N TRP A 188 -11.11 5.22 23.24
CA TRP A 188 -11.61 4.06 23.96
C TRP A 188 -13.02 3.64 23.54
N PRO A 189 -14.01 4.57 23.33
CA PRO A 189 -15.35 4.17 22.92
C PRO A 189 -15.40 3.36 21.62
N SER A 190 -14.53 3.66 20.67
CA SER A 190 -14.47 3.02 19.35
C SER A 190 -13.46 1.87 19.31
N SER A 191 -12.65 1.68 20.34
CA SER A 191 -11.59 0.67 20.34
C SER A 191 -12.15 -0.75 20.36
N ARG A 192 -11.52 -1.65 19.57
CA ARG A 192 -11.95 -3.05 19.44
C ARG A 192 -11.92 -3.80 20.76
N ILE A 193 -10.89 -3.55 21.59
CA ILE A 193 -10.76 -4.21 22.89
C ILE A 193 -11.94 -3.85 23.83
N VAL A 194 -12.47 -2.63 23.74
CA VAL A 194 -13.65 -2.21 24.49
C VAL A 194 -14.92 -2.84 23.93
N GLN A 195 -15.04 -2.92 22.60
CA GLN A 195 -16.19 -3.61 21.96
C GLN A 195 -16.24 -5.08 22.33
N LEU A 196 -15.09 -5.76 22.37
CA LEU A 196 -15.00 -7.15 22.79
C LEU A 196 -15.40 -7.33 24.27
N LEU A 197 -14.95 -6.43 25.15
CA LEU A 197 -15.37 -6.44 26.55
C LEU A 197 -16.88 -6.24 26.69
N LYS A 198 -17.48 -5.34 25.90
CA LYS A 198 -18.95 -5.15 25.88
C LYS A 198 -19.67 -6.37 25.33
N GLY A 199 -19.16 -6.98 24.26
CA GLY A 199 -19.73 -8.21 23.72
C GLY A 199 -19.69 -9.40 24.70
N GLU A 200 -18.61 -9.52 25.48
CA GLU A 200 -18.55 -10.53 26.55
C GLU A 200 -19.51 -10.20 27.71
N GLU A 201 -19.74 -8.94 28.00
CA GLU A 201 -20.74 -8.51 28.98
C GLU A 201 -22.15 -8.91 28.54
N GLU A 202 -22.51 -8.67 27.28
CA GLU A 202 -23.80 -9.08 26.73
C GLU A 202 -23.99 -10.60 26.73
N ALA A 203 -22.90 -11.37 26.49
CA ALA A 203 -22.94 -12.81 26.38
C ALA A 203 -22.92 -13.55 27.73
N SER A 204 -22.27 -13.00 28.77
CA SER A 204 -21.92 -13.73 29.98
C SER A 204 -22.14 -12.98 31.31
N ALA A 205 -22.84 -11.83 31.28
CA ALA A 205 -23.12 -11.10 32.51
C ALA A 205 -24.03 -11.88 33.50
N VAL A 206 -23.64 -11.90 34.75
CA VAL A 206 -24.43 -12.42 35.85
C VAL A 206 -24.78 -11.25 36.76
N GLU A 207 -26.06 -10.99 36.97
CA GLU A 207 -26.55 -9.80 37.73
C GLU A 207 -25.94 -8.48 37.24
N SER A 208 -25.83 -8.31 35.92
CA SER A 208 -25.20 -7.15 35.24
C SER A 208 -23.70 -7.01 35.45
N TRP A 209 -22.98 -8.01 35.92
CA TRP A 209 -21.55 -8.01 36.11
C TRP A 209 -20.90 -9.17 35.35
N THR A 210 -19.76 -8.92 34.72
CA THR A 210 -18.99 -9.91 33.98
C THR A 210 -17.65 -10.19 34.68
N LEU A 211 -17.32 -11.45 34.84
CA LEU A 211 -16.04 -11.85 35.44
C LEU A 211 -14.90 -11.65 34.44
N LEU A 212 -13.99 -10.74 34.73
CA LEU A 212 -12.88 -10.40 33.82
C LEU A 212 -12.00 -11.62 33.48
N ASN A 213 -11.73 -12.48 34.46
CA ASN A 213 -10.91 -13.67 34.27
C ASN A 213 -11.60 -14.73 33.38
N ALA A 214 -12.93 -14.69 33.21
CA ALA A 214 -13.66 -15.54 32.27
C ALA A 214 -13.74 -14.89 30.88
N ALA A 215 -13.89 -13.58 30.79
CA ALA A 215 -13.95 -12.85 29.54
C ALA A 215 -12.63 -12.90 28.75
N ILE A 216 -11.47 -12.80 29.43
CA ILE A 216 -10.15 -12.78 28.77
C ILE A 216 -9.88 -14.02 27.90
N PRO A 217 -10.06 -15.26 28.37
CA PRO A 217 -9.87 -16.42 27.51
C PRO A 217 -10.82 -16.46 26.32
N SER A 218 -12.07 -16.05 26.49
CA SER A 218 -13.07 -15.98 25.41
C SER A 218 -12.65 -14.98 24.34
N ILE A 219 -12.23 -13.78 24.73
CA ILE A 219 -11.72 -12.75 23.82
C ILE A 219 -10.48 -13.24 23.06
N ARG A 220 -9.52 -13.86 23.77
CA ARG A 220 -8.31 -14.41 23.14
C ARG A 220 -8.60 -15.56 22.17
N ALA A 221 -9.65 -16.34 22.39
CA ALA A 221 -10.06 -17.40 21.47
C ALA A 221 -10.70 -16.85 20.20
N LYS A 222 -11.42 -15.72 20.32
CA LYS A 222 -12.06 -15.04 19.18
C LYS A 222 -11.07 -14.20 18.38
N GLU A 223 -10.25 -13.42 19.06
CA GLU A 223 -9.29 -12.45 18.46
C GLU A 223 -7.96 -12.47 19.25
N PRO A 224 -7.05 -13.40 18.92
CA PRO A 224 -5.79 -13.61 19.67
C PRO A 224 -4.85 -12.39 19.62
N GLU A 225 -4.90 -11.61 18.57
CA GLU A 225 -4.11 -10.39 18.37
C GLU A 225 -4.54 -9.24 19.29
N GLN A 226 -5.79 -9.22 19.76
CA GLN A 226 -6.30 -8.15 20.60
C GLN A 226 -5.74 -8.26 22.03
N THR A 227 -4.68 -7.53 22.28
CA THR A 227 -3.96 -7.53 23.54
C THR A 227 -3.90 -6.15 24.18
N PRO A 228 -3.85 -6.02 25.52
CA PRO A 228 -3.67 -4.74 26.20
C PRO A 228 -2.46 -3.94 25.71
N LYS A 229 -1.38 -4.64 25.28
CA LYS A 229 -0.15 -4.01 24.79
C LYS A 229 -0.35 -3.14 23.56
N GLN A 230 -1.26 -3.53 22.65
CA GLN A 230 -1.61 -2.73 21.48
C GLN A 230 -2.18 -1.36 21.83
N TYR A 231 -2.75 -1.24 23.01
CA TYR A 231 -3.37 -0.02 23.51
C TYR A 231 -2.52 0.69 24.58
N GLY A 232 -1.23 0.40 24.62
CA GLY A 232 -0.31 0.99 25.59
C GLY A 232 -0.64 0.65 27.04
N CYS A 233 -1.27 -0.52 27.26
CA CYS A 233 -1.65 -1.01 28.58
C CYS A 233 -0.86 -2.26 28.95
N SER A 234 -0.49 -2.40 30.23
CA SER A 234 0.21 -3.57 30.76
C SER A 234 -0.74 -4.75 31.07
N SER A 235 -2.01 -4.47 31.25
CA SER A 235 -3.02 -5.45 31.65
C SER A 235 -4.44 -5.09 31.23
N TRP A 236 -5.33 -6.10 31.17
CA TRP A 236 -6.76 -5.93 30.92
C TRP A 236 -7.44 -5.01 31.96
N ARG A 237 -6.96 -5.03 33.21
CA ARG A 237 -7.44 -4.12 34.25
C ARG A 237 -7.10 -2.65 33.94
N GLU A 238 -5.93 -2.44 33.37
CA GLU A 238 -5.51 -1.11 32.94
C GLU A 238 -6.34 -0.61 31.76
N VAL A 239 -6.71 -1.47 30.80
CA VAL A 239 -7.65 -1.14 29.72
C VAL A 239 -8.98 -0.66 30.28
N ILE A 240 -9.58 -1.43 31.20
CA ILE A 240 -10.84 -1.08 31.85
C ILE A 240 -10.72 0.27 32.60
N HIS A 241 -9.61 0.48 33.29
CA HIS A 241 -9.37 1.72 34.04
C HIS A 241 -9.16 2.93 33.13
N LYS A 242 -8.28 2.81 32.12
CA LYS A 242 -7.97 3.90 31.18
C LYS A 242 -9.14 4.25 30.26
N SER A 243 -9.92 3.29 29.85
CA SER A 243 -11.12 3.54 29.03
C SER A 243 -12.18 4.37 29.75
N GLN A 244 -12.25 4.28 31.05
CA GLN A 244 -13.27 4.94 31.92
C GLN A 244 -14.73 4.59 31.56
N LEU A 245 -14.95 3.64 30.68
CA LEU A 245 -16.27 3.21 30.18
C LEU A 245 -16.92 2.13 31.04
N PHE A 246 -16.16 1.55 31.97
CA PHE A 246 -16.61 0.45 32.82
C PHE A 246 -16.50 0.80 34.29
N GLU A 247 -17.35 0.15 35.09
CA GLU A 247 -17.24 0.07 36.55
C GLU A 247 -16.54 -1.23 36.95
N ILE A 248 -15.74 -1.21 38.00
CA ILE A 248 -15.01 -2.37 38.51
C ILE A 248 -15.49 -2.71 39.91
N ARG A 249 -15.76 -3.99 40.15
CA ARG A 249 -16.05 -4.57 41.46
C ARG A 249 -15.04 -5.64 41.79
N LYS A 250 -14.52 -5.67 43.00
CA LYS A 250 -13.62 -6.70 43.50
C LYS A 250 -14.33 -7.51 44.57
N THR A 251 -14.33 -8.85 44.43
CA THR A 251 -14.85 -9.79 45.44
C THR A 251 -13.77 -10.77 45.85
N LYS A 252 -13.78 -11.22 47.11
CA LYS A 252 -12.88 -12.29 47.54
C LYS A 252 -13.45 -13.66 47.07
N SER A 253 -12.59 -14.49 46.57
CA SER A 253 -13.00 -15.90 46.23
C SER A 253 -13.23 -16.68 47.54
N ALA A 254 -14.35 -17.38 47.63
CA ALA A 254 -14.61 -18.25 48.77
C ALA A 254 -13.74 -19.49 48.65
N GLY A 255 -12.59 -19.55 49.32
CA GLY A 255 -11.74 -20.72 49.42
C GLY A 255 -10.31 -20.62 48.89
N GLU A 256 -9.92 -19.55 48.19
CA GLU A 256 -8.53 -19.29 47.76
C GLU A 256 -8.14 -17.84 47.97
N ASN A 257 -6.83 -17.56 48.18
CA ASN A 257 -6.29 -16.23 48.37
C ASN A 257 -6.37 -15.34 47.11
N GLY A 258 -7.42 -15.46 46.30
CA GLY A 258 -7.61 -14.79 45.05
C GLY A 258 -8.67 -13.69 45.07
N THR A 259 -8.40 -12.54 44.45
CA THR A 259 -9.37 -11.48 44.23
C THR A 259 -10.01 -11.62 42.86
N LEU A 260 -11.31 -11.83 42.79
CA LEU A 260 -12.09 -11.83 41.57
C LEU A 260 -12.39 -10.40 41.13
N VAL A 261 -12.18 -10.10 39.86
CA VAL A 261 -12.44 -8.78 39.27
C VAL A 261 -13.64 -8.88 38.35
N TRP A 262 -14.64 -8.10 38.64
CA TRP A 262 -15.85 -7.98 37.82
C TRP A 262 -15.90 -6.60 37.19
N TYR A 263 -16.47 -6.51 36.01
CA TYR A 263 -16.69 -5.27 35.29
C TYR A 263 -18.12 -5.21 34.73
N ARG A 264 -18.60 -3.98 34.52
CA ARG A 264 -19.82 -3.69 33.77
C ARG A 264 -19.70 -2.35 33.09
N SER A 265 -20.40 -2.16 31.97
CA SER A 265 -20.48 -0.86 31.29
C SER A 265 -21.17 0.17 32.18
N LYS A 266 -20.62 1.37 32.18
CA LYS A 266 -21.28 2.52 32.81
C LYS A 266 -22.54 2.89 32.01
N PRO A 267 -23.64 3.27 32.66
CA PRO A 267 -24.79 3.81 31.96
C PRO A 267 -24.36 5.04 31.15
N MET A 268 -24.74 5.11 29.87
CA MET A 268 -24.45 6.27 29.04
C MET A 268 -25.11 7.50 29.67
N GLN A 269 -24.31 8.41 30.20
CA GLN A 269 -24.83 9.73 30.58
C GLN A 269 -25.19 10.46 29.29
N LEU A 270 -26.49 10.56 28.99
CA LEU A 270 -26.98 11.50 28.00
C LEU A 270 -26.58 12.90 28.48
N LEU A 271 -25.58 13.46 27.83
CA LEU A 271 -25.24 14.87 27.97
C LEU A 271 -26.47 15.67 27.50
N GLY A 272 -27.13 16.27 28.48
CA GLY A 272 -28.24 17.22 28.26
C GLY A 272 -27.72 18.53 27.68
#